data_7f91596808cbe39bf91ff7997ea536d0
#
_entry.id   7f91596808cbe39bf91ff7997ea536d0
#
_cell.length_a   1.000
_cell.length_b   1.000
_cell.length_c   1.000
_cell.angle_alpha   90.00
_cell.angle_beta   90.00
_cell.angle_gamma   90.00
#
_symmetry.space_group_name_H-M   'P 1'
#
loop_
_entity.id
_entity.type
_entity.pdbx_description
1 polymer ?
#
loop_
_entity_poly.entity_id
_entity_poly.type
_entity_poly.pdbx_seq_one_letter_code
_entity_poly.pdbx_strand_id
1 'polypeptide(L)'
;MKKGKIILLIIGIVLQATLHAQQKTSFGDEVGTLDGIIKAYYDVVTVKKGEKVSYTRDSLLHVSNASVGMAQKGKDGKVSLKLITLKQYHLNSDASLEKDGFYEREISRKVENFGAIYHVWSTYESKNTEDGPVIERGINSIELYFDGTRFWILSWVFDNETKDQQIPQKYLLKD
;
A
#
# COMPACT_ATOMS: atom_id res chain seq x y z
N MET A 1 4.65 -77.42 -5.60
CA MET A 1 3.96 -76.37 -4.81
C MET A 1 4.80 -75.11 -4.89
N LYS A 2 4.43 -74.14 -5.74
CA LYS A 2 5.16 -72.87 -5.92
C LYS A 2 4.39 -71.80 -5.12
N LYS A 3 5.04 -71.26 -4.10
CA LYS A 3 4.48 -70.15 -3.33
C LYS A 3 4.71 -68.81 -4.05
N GLY A 4 3.65 -68.23 -4.55
CA GLY A 4 3.70 -66.86 -5.12
C GLY A 4 3.80 -65.84 -4.02
N LYS A 5 4.79 -64.93 -4.13
CA LYS A 5 4.91 -63.72 -3.28
C LYS A 5 4.09 -62.61 -3.92
N ILE A 6 3.06 -62.14 -3.20
CA ILE A 6 2.29 -60.96 -3.56
C ILE A 6 3.08 -59.77 -3.05
N ILE A 7 3.59 -58.92 -3.98
CA ILE A 7 4.20 -57.66 -3.66
C ILE A 7 3.08 -56.59 -3.66
N LEU A 8 2.76 -56.08 -2.46
CA LEU A 8 1.81 -54.99 -2.28
C LEU A 8 2.53 -53.68 -2.60
N LEU A 9 2.21 -53.06 -3.72
CA LEU A 9 2.71 -51.76 -4.12
C LEU A 9 1.87 -50.68 -3.41
N ILE A 10 2.38 -50.06 -2.38
CA ILE A 10 1.73 -48.93 -1.70
C ILE A 10 2.08 -47.66 -2.50
N ILE A 11 1.13 -47.20 -3.31
CA ILE A 11 1.23 -45.90 -3.99
C ILE A 11 0.90 -44.81 -2.95
N GLY A 12 1.93 -44.17 -2.41
CA GLY A 12 1.80 -43.00 -1.59
C GLY A 12 1.37 -41.80 -2.45
N ILE A 13 0.10 -41.41 -2.36
CA ILE A 13 -0.38 -40.14 -2.93
C ILE A 13 0.12 -39.03 -2.01
N VAL A 14 1.19 -38.35 -2.44
CA VAL A 14 1.63 -37.10 -1.80
C VAL A 14 0.65 -36.00 -2.22
N LEU A 15 -0.31 -35.72 -1.35
CA LEU A 15 -1.20 -34.58 -1.48
C LEU A 15 -0.37 -33.31 -1.23
N GLN A 16 0.15 -32.69 -2.28
CA GLN A 16 0.73 -31.36 -2.17
C GLN A 16 -0.41 -30.38 -1.92
N ALA A 17 -0.65 -30.06 -0.67
CA ALA A 17 -1.47 -28.92 -0.28
C ALA A 17 -0.76 -27.64 -0.72
N THR A 18 -1.13 -27.12 -1.89
CA THR A 18 -0.78 -25.75 -2.28
C THR A 18 -1.52 -24.82 -1.31
N LEU A 19 -0.83 -24.34 -0.29
CA LEU A 19 -1.27 -23.21 0.50
C LEU A 19 -1.32 -21.98 -0.43
N HIS A 20 -2.43 -21.79 -1.11
CA HIS A 20 -2.77 -20.48 -1.62
C HIS A 20 -2.99 -19.60 -0.40
N ALA A 21 -2.08 -18.67 -0.14
CA ALA A 21 -2.33 -17.62 0.84
C ALA A 21 -3.63 -16.94 0.39
N GLN A 22 -4.71 -17.21 1.12
CA GLN A 22 -6.02 -16.64 0.83
C GLN A 22 -5.87 -15.14 1.06
N GLN A 23 -5.90 -14.37 -0.01
CA GLN A 23 -5.75 -12.93 0.04
C GLN A 23 -6.84 -12.39 0.98
N LYS A 24 -6.42 -11.76 2.07
CA LYS A 24 -7.31 -11.25 3.13
C LYS A 24 -8.34 -10.31 2.47
N THR A 25 -9.59 -10.73 2.41
CA THR A 25 -10.67 -10.04 1.70
C THR A 25 -11.33 -8.95 2.55
N SER A 26 -10.88 -8.74 3.78
CA SER A 26 -11.36 -7.67 4.67
C SER A 26 -10.22 -7.24 5.61
N PHE A 27 -10.28 -5.99 6.04
CA PHE A 27 -9.52 -5.51 7.17
C PHE A 27 -10.39 -5.71 8.41
N GLY A 28 -9.85 -6.39 9.43
CA GLY A 28 -10.51 -6.56 10.72
C GLY A 28 -10.41 -5.31 11.59
N ASP A 29 -10.26 -5.50 12.89
CA ASP A 29 -10.17 -4.42 13.89
C ASP A 29 -8.96 -3.50 13.69
N GLU A 30 -7.99 -3.91 12.88
CA GLU A 30 -6.79 -3.12 12.58
C GLU A 30 -7.09 -1.72 12.03
N VAL A 31 -8.14 -1.56 11.21
CA VAL A 31 -8.55 -0.25 10.67
C VAL A 31 -9.46 0.55 11.62
N GLY A 32 -9.74 0.02 12.81
CA GLY A 32 -10.40 0.72 13.90
C GLY A 32 -9.52 1.74 14.61
N THR A 33 -8.22 1.75 14.32
CA THR A 33 -7.26 2.73 14.87
C THR A 33 -6.58 3.52 13.76
N LEU A 34 -6.12 4.73 14.07
CA LEU A 34 -5.39 5.56 13.12
C LEU A 34 -4.09 4.87 12.66
N ASP A 35 -3.35 4.29 13.60
CA ASP A 35 -2.12 3.55 13.26
C ASP A 35 -2.41 2.36 12.36
N GLY A 36 -3.50 1.67 12.60
CA GLY A 36 -3.90 0.50 11.83
C GLY A 36 -4.28 0.85 10.39
N ILE A 37 -5.08 1.91 10.16
CA ILE A 37 -5.45 2.32 8.80
C ILE A 37 -4.24 2.84 8.01
N ILE A 38 -3.34 3.60 8.64
CA ILE A 38 -2.11 4.07 7.98
C ILE A 38 -1.18 2.91 7.67
N LYS A 39 -0.99 1.98 8.61
CA LYS A 39 -0.24 0.77 8.32
C LYS A 39 -0.84 -0.02 7.15
N ALA A 40 -2.15 -0.23 7.15
CA ALA A 40 -2.85 -0.94 6.09
C ALA A 40 -2.70 -0.24 4.73
N TYR A 41 -2.72 1.10 4.70
CA TYR A 41 -2.46 1.90 3.51
C TYR A 41 -1.08 1.60 2.91
N TYR A 42 -0.01 1.58 3.71
CA TYR A 42 1.34 1.25 3.23
C TYR A 42 1.48 -0.23 2.86
N ASP A 43 0.81 -1.12 3.58
CA ASP A 43 0.84 -2.57 3.28
C ASP A 43 0.19 -2.92 1.93
N VAL A 44 -0.86 -2.20 1.49
CA VAL A 44 -1.55 -2.51 0.23
C VAL A 44 -0.81 -2.04 -1.01
N VAL A 45 -0.01 -0.99 -0.89
CA VAL A 45 0.82 -0.48 -2.01
C VAL A 45 2.16 -1.21 -2.12
N THR A 46 2.58 -1.91 -1.05
CA THR A 46 3.81 -2.71 -1.06
C THR A 46 3.59 -4.00 -1.82
N VAL A 47 4.39 -4.22 -2.87
CA VAL A 47 4.31 -5.41 -3.74
C VAL A 47 5.71 -5.90 -4.10
N LYS A 48 5.93 -7.22 -3.98
CA LYS A 48 7.18 -7.84 -4.44
C LYS A 48 7.21 -7.88 -5.96
N LYS A 49 8.40 -7.78 -6.52
CA LYS A 49 8.59 -7.93 -7.97
C LYS A 49 7.96 -9.22 -8.49
N GLY A 50 7.05 -9.09 -9.47
CA GLY A 50 6.31 -10.19 -10.07
C GLY A 50 5.03 -10.60 -9.33
N GLU A 51 4.75 -10.07 -8.15
CA GLU A 51 3.46 -10.25 -7.47
C GLU A 51 2.42 -9.28 -8.02
N LYS A 52 1.15 -9.60 -7.81
CA LYS A 52 0.02 -8.79 -8.26
C LYS A 52 -0.43 -7.78 -7.22
N VAL A 53 -0.63 -6.55 -7.66
CA VAL A 53 -1.32 -5.53 -6.86
C VAL A 53 -2.81 -5.88 -6.73
N SER A 54 -3.39 -5.63 -5.58
CA SER A 54 -4.80 -5.93 -5.32
C SER A 54 -5.64 -4.68 -5.16
N TYR A 55 -6.21 -4.19 -6.28
CA TYR A 55 -7.21 -3.13 -6.25
C TYR A 55 -8.37 -3.43 -5.27
N THR A 56 -8.85 -4.68 -5.26
CA THR A 56 -9.95 -5.08 -4.37
C THR A 56 -9.59 -4.87 -2.91
N ARG A 57 -8.36 -5.26 -2.52
CA ARG A 57 -7.90 -5.08 -1.14
C ARG A 57 -7.72 -3.60 -0.79
N ASP A 58 -7.11 -2.83 -1.67
CA ASP A 58 -6.89 -1.39 -1.45
C ASP A 58 -8.22 -0.63 -1.38
N SER A 59 -9.18 -0.95 -2.26
CA SER A 59 -10.50 -0.31 -2.26
C SER A 59 -11.28 -0.47 -0.94
N LEU A 60 -10.95 -1.48 -0.12
CA LEU A 60 -11.58 -1.68 1.20
C LEU A 60 -11.10 -0.66 2.26
N LEU A 61 -10.03 0.06 2.00
CA LEU A 61 -9.54 1.14 2.89
C LEU A 61 -10.21 2.48 2.57
N HIS A 62 -10.78 2.62 1.38
CA HIS A 62 -11.22 3.87 0.79
C HIS A 62 -12.73 4.00 0.71
N VAL A 63 -13.25 5.22 0.75
CA VAL A 63 -14.62 5.49 0.32
C VAL A 63 -14.75 5.27 -1.20
N SER A 64 -15.95 4.97 -1.68
CA SER A 64 -16.19 4.59 -3.09
C SER A 64 -15.78 5.66 -4.11
N ASN A 65 -15.77 6.92 -3.72
CA ASN A 65 -15.39 8.08 -4.54
C ASN A 65 -14.06 8.72 -4.10
N ALA A 66 -13.20 7.97 -3.43
CA ALA A 66 -11.89 8.45 -3.01
C ALA A 66 -11.08 8.98 -4.19
N SER A 67 -10.34 10.05 -3.96
CA SER A 67 -9.48 10.67 -4.94
C SER A 67 -8.00 10.55 -4.61
N VAL A 68 -7.20 10.39 -5.65
CA VAL A 68 -5.74 10.29 -5.60
C VAL A 68 -5.14 11.42 -6.41
N GLY A 69 -4.14 12.07 -5.89
CA GLY A 69 -3.46 13.15 -6.58
C GLY A 69 -1.95 13.09 -6.48
N MET A 70 -1.28 13.48 -7.57
CA MET A 70 0.16 13.68 -7.59
C MET A 70 0.46 15.10 -8.07
N ALA A 71 1.20 15.86 -7.28
CA ALA A 71 1.75 17.14 -7.71
C ALA A 71 2.94 16.90 -8.65
N GLN A 72 2.95 17.56 -9.78
CA GLN A 72 4.00 17.42 -10.78
C GLN A 72 4.49 18.77 -11.27
N LYS A 73 5.80 18.95 -11.33
CA LYS A 73 6.42 20.13 -11.93
C LYS A 73 6.74 19.86 -13.40
N GLY A 74 6.08 20.58 -14.30
CA GLY A 74 6.32 20.49 -15.73
C GLY A 74 7.69 21.04 -16.13
N LYS A 75 8.11 20.78 -17.36
CA LYS A 75 9.36 21.29 -17.94
C LYS A 75 9.40 22.82 -18.01
N ASP A 76 8.25 23.47 -18.04
CA ASP A 76 8.07 24.92 -17.99
C ASP A 76 8.14 25.51 -16.58
N GLY A 77 8.41 24.66 -15.58
CA GLY A 77 8.50 25.03 -14.17
C GLY A 77 7.15 25.17 -13.46
N LYS A 78 6.03 25.03 -14.16
CA LYS A 78 4.70 25.11 -13.57
C LYS A 78 4.35 23.83 -12.84
N VAL A 79 3.76 23.98 -11.64
CA VAL A 79 3.22 22.86 -10.89
C VAL A 79 1.78 22.63 -11.32
N SER A 80 1.44 21.37 -11.55
CA SER A 80 0.08 20.92 -11.81
C SER A 80 -0.27 19.77 -10.86
N LEU A 81 -1.54 19.67 -10.50
CA LEU A 81 -2.10 18.56 -9.76
C LEU A 81 -3.14 17.85 -10.62
N LYS A 82 -2.97 16.55 -10.79
CA LYS A 82 -3.97 15.69 -11.44
C LYS A 82 -4.67 14.86 -10.37
N LEU A 83 -5.97 15.10 -10.20
CA LEU A 83 -6.82 14.25 -9.36
C LEU A 83 -7.47 13.17 -10.22
N ILE A 84 -7.40 11.94 -9.77
CA ILE A 84 -7.97 10.75 -10.41
C ILE A 84 -8.67 9.89 -9.36
N THR A 85 -9.50 8.94 -9.80
CA THR A 85 -10.09 7.95 -8.90
C THR A 85 -9.05 6.89 -8.51
N LEU A 86 -9.28 6.21 -7.38
CA LEU A 86 -8.46 5.07 -6.96
C LEU A 86 -8.34 4.02 -8.09
N LYS A 87 -9.45 3.69 -8.77
CA LYS A 87 -9.43 2.76 -9.91
C LYS A 87 -8.50 3.23 -11.03
N GLN A 88 -8.54 4.54 -11.36
CA GLN A 88 -7.68 5.08 -12.41
C GLN A 88 -6.20 5.08 -11.98
N TYR A 89 -5.93 5.28 -10.70
CA TYR A 89 -4.58 5.17 -10.14
C TYR A 89 -4.02 3.75 -10.38
N HIS A 90 -4.76 2.70 -10.00
CA HIS A 90 -4.38 1.31 -10.24
C HIS A 90 -4.14 1.00 -11.74
N LEU A 91 -5.05 1.45 -12.61
CA LEU A 91 -4.88 1.27 -14.06
C LEU A 91 -3.59 1.91 -14.60
N ASN A 92 -3.11 2.97 -13.97
CA ASN A 92 -1.92 3.69 -14.41
C ASN A 92 -0.63 3.13 -13.80
N SER A 93 -0.67 2.57 -12.58
CA SER A 93 0.54 2.25 -11.78
C SER A 93 0.82 0.77 -11.63
N ASP A 94 -0.20 -0.11 -11.53
CA ASP A 94 -0.02 -1.51 -11.14
C ASP A 94 0.99 -2.26 -12.00
N ALA A 95 0.93 -2.11 -13.32
CA ALA A 95 1.84 -2.80 -14.22
C ALA A 95 3.32 -2.48 -13.97
N SER A 96 3.63 -1.24 -13.56
CA SER A 96 4.99 -0.82 -13.21
C SER A 96 5.40 -1.35 -11.85
N LEU A 97 4.51 -1.23 -10.85
CA LEU A 97 4.75 -1.71 -9.50
C LEU A 97 4.99 -3.23 -9.47
N GLU A 98 4.17 -4.00 -10.20
CA GLU A 98 4.32 -5.46 -10.32
C GLU A 98 5.62 -5.84 -11.02
N LYS A 99 6.01 -5.10 -12.07
CA LYS A 99 7.22 -5.38 -12.84
C LYS A 99 8.50 -5.11 -12.05
N ASP A 100 8.55 -4.01 -11.33
CA ASP A 100 9.78 -3.51 -10.72
C ASP A 100 9.87 -3.82 -9.22
N GLY A 101 8.74 -4.12 -8.57
CA GLY A 101 8.59 -4.21 -7.12
C GLY A 101 8.45 -2.80 -6.53
N PHE A 102 7.72 -2.70 -5.43
CA PHE A 102 7.52 -1.43 -4.73
C PHE A 102 7.32 -1.67 -3.23
N TYR A 103 8.17 -1.07 -2.42
CA TYR A 103 8.12 -1.15 -0.97
C TYR A 103 8.06 0.27 -0.43
N GLU A 104 6.95 0.64 0.13
CA GLU A 104 6.75 1.95 0.73
C GLU A 104 6.50 1.82 2.22
N ARG A 105 7.10 2.70 3.00
CA ARG A 105 6.86 2.78 4.43
C ARG A 105 6.80 4.21 4.92
N GLU A 106 6.00 4.41 5.93
CA GLU A 106 6.01 5.64 6.69
C GLU A 106 7.29 5.75 7.54
N ILE A 107 7.91 6.93 7.54
CA ILE A 107 9.07 7.23 8.39
C ILE A 107 8.76 8.24 9.49
N SER A 108 7.74 9.09 9.27
CA SER A 108 7.26 10.09 10.25
C SER A 108 5.85 10.53 9.88
N ARG A 109 5.08 11.03 10.84
CA ARG A 109 3.79 11.68 10.56
C ARG A 109 3.51 12.85 11.49
N LYS A 110 2.65 13.75 11.02
CA LYS A 110 1.94 14.74 11.84
C LYS A 110 0.44 14.55 11.61
N VAL A 111 -0.32 14.61 12.67
CA VAL A 111 -1.77 14.38 12.65
C VAL A 111 -2.48 15.60 13.22
N GLU A 112 -3.49 16.04 12.50
CA GLU A 112 -4.45 17.02 12.98
C GLU A 112 -5.85 16.43 12.88
N ASN A 113 -6.72 16.69 13.87
CA ASN A 113 -8.08 16.19 13.81
C ASN A 113 -9.08 17.15 14.48
N PHE A 114 -10.30 17.09 14.01
CA PHE A 114 -11.45 17.69 14.67
C PHE A 114 -12.65 16.75 14.56
N GLY A 115 -13.12 16.24 15.71
CA GLY A 115 -14.21 15.27 15.75
C GLY A 115 -13.85 14.01 14.95
N ALA A 116 -14.66 13.70 13.93
CA ALA A 116 -14.48 12.53 13.08
C ALA A 116 -13.52 12.73 11.89
N ILE A 117 -13.02 13.95 11.67
CA ILE A 117 -12.19 14.31 10.52
C ILE A 117 -10.73 14.32 10.95
N TYR A 118 -9.88 13.67 10.15
CA TYR A 118 -8.44 13.55 10.38
C TYR A 118 -7.67 13.93 9.12
N HIS A 119 -6.62 14.70 9.30
CA HIS A 119 -5.59 14.96 8.31
C HIS A 119 -4.26 14.36 8.78
N VAL A 120 -3.66 13.52 7.95
CA VAL A 120 -2.37 12.89 8.21
C VAL A 120 -1.37 13.35 7.17
N TRP A 121 -0.37 14.09 7.62
CA TRP A 121 0.80 14.49 6.85
C TRP A 121 1.87 13.42 7.05
N SER A 122 1.87 12.40 6.20
CA SER A 122 2.69 11.19 6.34
C SER A 122 3.93 11.27 5.44
N THR A 123 5.10 11.30 6.05
CA THR A 123 6.38 11.24 5.33
C THR A 123 6.75 9.80 5.05
N TYR A 124 7.08 9.49 3.82
CA TYR A 124 7.41 8.15 3.38
C TYR A 124 8.78 8.05 2.72
N GLU A 125 9.26 6.83 2.62
CA GLU A 125 10.32 6.43 1.72
C GLU A 125 9.91 5.18 0.94
N SER A 126 10.38 5.07 -0.31
CA SER A 126 10.13 3.90 -1.15
C SER A 126 11.41 3.26 -1.69
N LYS A 127 11.31 1.98 -2.04
CA LYS A 127 12.36 1.11 -2.55
C LYS A 127 11.79 0.14 -3.58
N ASN A 128 12.62 -0.44 -4.43
CA ASN A 128 12.20 -1.51 -5.35
C ASN A 128 12.29 -2.92 -4.74
N THR A 129 13.08 -3.09 -3.69
CA THR A 129 13.19 -4.34 -2.92
C THR A 129 13.25 -4.03 -1.44
N GLU A 130 12.84 -4.98 -0.61
CA GLU A 130 12.74 -4.80 0.85
C GLU A 130 14.05 -4.28 1.47
N ASP A 131 15.17 -4.88 1.10
CA ASP A 131 16.51 -4.52 1.58
C ASP A 131 17.29 -3.57 0.64
N GLY A 132 16.60 -3.05 -0.39
CA GLY A 132 17.22 -2.17 -1.38
C GLY A 132 17.48 -0.75 -0.87
N PRO A 133 18.21 0.05 -1.67
CA PRO A 133 18.37 1.47 -1.36
C PRO A 133 17.05 2.22 -1.49
N VAL A 134 16.90 3.28 -0.71
CA VAL A 134 15.82 4.26 -0.88
C VAL A 134 15.95 4.91 -2.25
N ILE A 135 14.90 4.84 -3.04
CA ILE A 135 14.84 5.42 -4.40
C ILE A 135 14.09 6.75 -4.40
N GLU A 136 13.16 6.93 -3.47
CA GLU A 136 12.30 8.10 -3.40
C GLU A 136 11.86 8.35 -1.97
N ARG A 137 11.65 9.62 -1.63
CA ARG A 137 10.99 10.08 -0.42
C ARG A 137 9.98 11.15 -0.78
N GLY A 138 8.95 11.30 0.04
CA GLY A 138 7.95 12.33 -0.17
C GLY A 138 7.03 12.46 1.01
N ILE A 139 5.95 13.18 0.79
CA ILE A 139 4.89 13.36 1.77
C ILE A 139 3.56 13.01 1.13
N ASN A 140 2.80 12.16 1.80
CA ASN A 140 1.39 11.90 1.54
C ASN A 140 0.55 12.81 2.45
N SER A 141 -0.30 13.64 1.87
CA SER A 141 -1.39 14.34 2.55
C SER A 141 -2.63 13.47 2.48
N ILE A 142 -2.99 12.83 3.58
CA ILE A 142 -4.06 11.83 3.64
C ILE A 142 -5.23 12.40 4.44
N GLU A 143 -6.41 12.45 3.83
CA GLU A 143 -7.66 12.83 4.48
C GLU A 143 -8.44 11.57 4.87
N LEU A 144 -8.83 11.49 6.15
CA LEU A 144 -9.58 10.37 6.68
C LEU A 144 -10.81 10.84 7.45
N TYR A 145 -11.78 9.93 7.60
CA TYR A 145 -12.79 10.09 8.63
C TYR A 145 -12.98 8.80 9.42
N PHE A 146 -13.44 8.95 10.67
CA PHE A 146 -13.79 7.86 11.56
C PHE A 146 -15.31 7.75 11.65
N ASP A 147 -15.89 6.60 11.27
CA ASP A 147 -17.36 6.40 11.25
C ASP A 147 -17.95 5.96 12.61
N GLY A 148 -17.13 5.93 13.66
CA GLY A 148 -17.48 5.43 14.98
C GLY A 148 -17.01 3.98 15.20
N THR A 149 -16.60 3.27 14.15
CA THR A 149 -16.11 1.89 14.19
C THR A 149 -14.75 1.75 13.54
N ARG A 150 -14.55 2.40 12.38
CA ARG A 150 -13.30 2.32 11.63
C ARG A 150 -12.96 3.64 10.92
N PHE A 151 -11.71 3.74 10.52
CA PHE A 151 -11.24 4.79 9.62
C PHE A 151 -11.48 4.43 8.15
N TRP A 152 -11.70 5.48 7.34
CA TRP A 152 -11.84 5.44 5.90
C TRP A 152 -10.99 6.52 5.26
N ILE A 153 -10.28 6.21 4.18
CA ILE A 153 -9.51 7.18 3.40
C ILE A 153 -10.45 7.87 2.39
N LEU A 154 -10.52 9.19 2.47
CA LEU A 154 -11.29 10.05 1.55
C LEU A 154 -10.47 10.43 0.33
N SER A 155 -9.21 10.79 0.57
CA SER A 155 -8.26 11.16 -0.48
C SER A 155 -6.83 11.08 0.03
N TRP A 156 -5.89 10.97 -0.90
CA TRP A 156 -4.49 11.23 -0.64
C TRP A 156 -3.85 11.93 -1.84
N VAL A 157 -3.01 12.88 -1.51
CA VAL A 157 -2.24 13.65 -2.48
C VAL A 157 -0.79 13.60 -2.04
N PHE A 158 0.12 13.34 -2.99
CA PHE A 158 1.53 13.24 -2.66
C PHE A 158 2.39 14.12 -3.55
N ASP A 159 3.54 14.48 -3.00
CA ASP A 159 4.62 15.13 -3.71
C ASP A 159 5.96 14.56 -3.25
N ASN A 160 6.88 14.44 -4.19
CA ASN A 160 8.17 13.83 -3.95
C ASN A 160 9.23 14.86 -3.56
N GLU A 161 10.16 14.45 -2.72
CA GLU A 161 11.36 15.21 -2.41
C GLU A 161 12.23 15.37 -3.66
N THR A 162 12.73 16.57 -3.88
CA THR A 162 13.68 16.86 -4.96
C THR A 162 14.87 17.65 -4.42
N LYS A 163 15.88 17.86 -5.26
CA LYS A 163 17.04 18.69 -4.87
C LYS A 163 16.64 20.11 -4.46
N ASP A 164 15.61 20.65 -5.12
CA ASP A 164 15.14 22.02 -4.90
C ASP A 164 13.97 22.10 -3.90
N GLN A 165 13.41 20.96 -3.51
CA GLN A 165 12.28 20.84 -2.58
C GLN A 165 12.57 19.73 -1.56
N GLN A 166 13.30 20.09 -0.51
CA GLN A 166 13.63 19.15 0.55
C GLN A 166 12.49 19.04 1.57
N ILE A 167 12.30 17.85 2.12
CA ILE A 167 11.33 17.63 3.20
C ILE A 167 11.77 18.45 4.43
N PRO A 168 10.91 19.38 4.94
CA PRO A 168 11.24 20.16 6.12
C PRO A 168 11.52 19.25 7.34
N GLN A 169 12.51 19.61 8.15
CA GLN A 169 12.97 18.83 9.30
C GLN A 169 11.82 18.44 10.25
N LYS A 170 10.84 19.33 10.44
CA LYS A 170 9.66 19.06 11.30
C LYS A 170 8.82 17.85 10.87
N TYR A 171 8.93 17.41 9.61
CA TYR A 171 8.25 16.23 9.06
C TYR A 171 9.12 14.97 9.03
N LEU A 172 10.36 15.06 9.49
CA LEU A 172 11.28 13.93 9.65
C LEU A 172 11.41 13.49 11.12
N LEU A 173 10.91 14.30 12.05
CA LEU A 173 10.93 14.00 13.48
C LEU A 173 9.72 13.13 13.83
N LYS A 174 9.97 12.03 14.52
CA LYS A 174 8.89 11.26 15.18
C LYS A 174 8.42 12.03 16.40
N ASP A 175 7.10 12.08 16.61
CA ASP A 175 6.49 12.60 17.83
C ASP A 175 6.70 11.63 18.98
#